data_9d910535d21830c7fa59d9584f08b1eb
#
_entry.id   9d910535d21830c7fa59d9584f08b1eb
#
_cell.length_a   1.000
_cell.length_b   1.000
_cell.length_c   1.000
_cell.angle_alpha   90.00
_cell.angle_beta   90.00
_cell.angle_gamma   90.00
#
_symmetry.space_group_name_H-M   'P 1'
#
loop_
_entity.id
_entity.type
_entity.pdbx_description
1 polymer ?
#
loop_
_entity_poly.entity_id
_entity_poly.type
_entity_poly.pdbx_seq_one_letter_code
_entity_poly.pdbx_strand_id
1 'polypeptide(L)'
;FIKWREAVPEGFVFTVKANRFCVNRRVLAEAGESIARFVGQGIAELGPKLGPILWQLAATKKFDAGDMAAFLALMPSEQDGLRLRHAIEPRHESFDDPAFFALCREAGVAVVYAEADKYPRFAEQTADFAYARIQTAREELEAGYSAAELDRLADLARGWAEGGRDVF
;
A
#
# COMPACT_ATOMS: atom_id res chain seq x y z
N PHE A 1 18.17 -3.64 -7.72
CA PHE A 1 17.49 -2.34 -7.49
C PHE A 1 18.35 -1.17 -7.91
N ILE A 2 19.69 -1.22 -7.75
CA ILE A 2 20.62 -0.15 -8.18
C ILE A 2 20.38 0.22 -9.66
N LYS A 3 20.35 -0.76 -10.57
CA LYS A 3 20.09 -0.53 -12.00
C LYS A 3 18.75 0.16 -12.27
N TRP A 4 17.73 -0.12 -11.49
CA TRP A 4 16.43 0.55 -11.63
C TRP A 4 16.52 2.01 -11.19
N ARG A 5 17.20 2.25 -10.05
CA ARG A 5 17.43 3.61 -9.57
C ARG A 5 18.17 4.47 -10.59
N GLU A 6 19.18 3.90 -11.26
CA GLU A 6 20.01 4.60 -12.25
C GLU A 6 19.29 4.80 -13.60
N ALA A 7 18.34 3.92 -13.94
CA ALA A 7 17.63 3.97 -15.22
C ALA A 7 16.49 5.00 -15.29
N VAL A 8 16.14 5.65 -14.18
CA VAL A 8 15.02 6.60 -14.11
C VAL A 8 15.48 7.98 -13.66
N PRO A 9 14.80 9.07 -14.08
CA PRO A 9 15.19 10.44 -13.74
C PRO A 9 15.08 10.70 -12.23
N GLU A 10 15.67 11.81 -11.79
CA GLU A 10 15.44 12.33 -10.44
C GLU A 10 13.96 12.64 -10.24
N GLY A 11 13.45 12.41 -9.00
CA GLY A 11 12.04 12.58 -8.68
C GLY A 11 11.14 11.40 -9.05
N PHE A 12 11.64 10.40 -9.80
CA PHE A 12 10.89 9.17 -10.02
C PHE A 12 10.85 8.32 -8.75
N VAL A 13 9.65 7.81 -8.40
CA VAL A 13 9.45 7.00 -7.20
C VAL A 13 8.89 5.63 -7.59
N PHE A 14 9.53 4.59 -7.08
CA PHE A 14 9.05 3.21 -7.19
C PHE A 14 8.18 2.85 -5.99
N THR A 15 7.01 2.28 -6.21
CA THR A 15 6.33 1.51 -5.19
C THR A 15 6.64 0.03 -5.38
N VAL A 16 6.94 -0.67 -4.29
CA VAL A 16 7.36 -2.07 -4.33
C VAL A 16 6.29 -2.94 -3.69
N LYS A 17 5.80 -3.92 -4.43
CA LYS A 17 4.81 -4.85 -3.89
C LYS A 17 5.48 -6.02 -3.19
N ALA A 18 5.12 -6.26 -1.93
CA ALA A 18 5.56 -7.41 -1.16
C ALA A 18 5.15 -8.73 -1.84
N ASN A 19 6.02 -9.71 -1.78
CA ASN A 19 5.75 -11.00 -2.39
C ASN A 19 4.67 -11.78 -1.62
N ARG A 20 4.08 -12.80 -2.27
CA ARG A 20 2.99 -13.60 -1.69
C ARG A 20 3.36 -14.33 -0.39
N PHE A 21 4.63 -14.64 -0.16
CA PHE A 21 5.06 -15.34 1.05
C PHE A 21 4.96 -14.48 2.30
N CYS A 22 4.93 -13.14 2.15
CA CYS A 22 4.70 -12.21 3.26
C CYS A 22 3.22 -12.09 3.62
N VAL A 23 2.30 -12.18 2.65
CA VAL A 23 0.90 -11.75 2.81
C VAL A 23 -0.15 -12.84 2.58
N ASN A 24 0.19 -13.93 1.87
CA ASN A 24 -0.75 -15.02 1.62
C ASN A 24 -0.56 -16.14 2.65
N ARG A 25 -0.93 -15.85 3.90
CA ARG A 25 -0.80 -16.74 5.06
C ARG A 25 -2.11 -16.81 5.85
N ARG A 26 -2.34 -17.96 6.47
CA ARG A 26 -3.46 -18.12 7.40
C ARG A 26 -3.27 -17.23 8.63
N VAL A 27 -2.06 -17.22 9.20
CA VAL A 27 -1.64 -16.39 10.33
C VAL A 27 -0.56 -15.43 9.83
N LEU A 28 -0.90 -14.14 9.75
CA LEU A 28 0.01 -13.10 9.26
C LEU A 28 1.15 -12.81 10.25
N ALA A 29 0.89 -13.00 11.54
CA ALA A 29 1.89 -12.88 12.62
C ALA A 29 3.12 -13.79 12.42
N GLU A 30 3.01 -14.85 11.61
CA GLU A 30 4.11 -15.77 11.29
C GLU A 30 4.95 -15.32 10.07
N ALA A 31 4.72 -14.13 9.54
CA ALA A 31 5.38 -13.65 8.31
C ALA A 31 6.80 -13.11 8.54
N GLY A 32 7.29 -13.01 9.77
CA GLY A 32 8.51 -12.28 10.14
C GLY A 32 9.73 -12.63 9.30
N GLU A 33 10.06 -13.92 9.14
CA GLU A 33 11.19 -14.34 8.31
C GLU A 33 11.03 -13.94 6.84
N SER A 34 9.80 -14.07 6.30
CA SER A 34 9.52 -13.71 4.90
C SER A 34 9.60 -12.20 4.68
N ILE A 35 9.16 -11.41 5.65
CA ILE A 35 9.26 -9.94 5.62
C ILE A 35 10.73 -9.52 5.70
N ALA A 36 11.50 -10.06 6.65
CA ALA A 36 12.92 -9.77 6.78
C ALA A 36 13.69 -10.10 5.50
N ARG A 37 13.43 -11.26 4.91
CA ARG A 37 14.04 -11.66 3.63
C ARG A 37 13.63 -10.75 2.47
N PHE A 38 12.36 -10.36 2.41
CA PHE A 38 11.85 -9.46 1.36
C PHE A 38 12.47 -8.07 1.47
N VAL A 39 12.51 -7.49 2.65
CA VAL A 39 13.08 -6.15 2.87
C VAL A 39 14.60 -6.17 2.69
N GLY A 40 15.27 -7.21 3.21
CA GLY A 40 16.73 -7.35 3.15
C GLY A 40 17.30 -7.75 1.78
N GLN A 41 16.47 -7.96 0.75
CA GLN A 41 16.94 -8.31 -0.60
C GLN A 41 17.52 -7.12 -1.39
N GLY A 42 17.65 -5.95 -0.78
CA GLY A 42 18.25 -4.76 -1.37
C GLY A 42 17.25 -3.69 -1.84
N ILE A 43 15.98 -3.71 -1.40
CA ILE A 43 15.01 -2.67 -1.80
C ILE A 43 15.46 -1.26 -1.35
N ALA A 44 16.20 -1.16 -0.24
CA ALA A 44 16.78 0.09 0.25
C ALA A 44 17.82 0.70 -0.71
N GLU A 45 18.38 -0.08 -1.65
CA GLU A 45 19.27 0.44 -2.71
C GLU A 45 18.57 1.43 -3.66
N LEU A 46 17.22 1.46 -3.69
CA LEU A 46 16.47 2.49 -4.38
C LEU A 46 16.68 3.88 -3.77
N GLY A 47 17.09 3.97 -2.50
CA GLY A 47 17.36 5.22 -1.80
C GLY A 47 16.15 6.16 -1.82
N PRO A 48 16.33 7.45 -2.19
CA PRO A 48 15.22 8.42 -2.21
C PRO A 48 14.14 8.12 -3.25
N LYS A 49 14.37 7.17 -4.16
CA LYS A 49 13.38 6.69 -5.14
C LYS A 49 12.51 5.54 -4.62
N LEU A 50 12.71 5.09 -3.37
CA LEU A 50 11.83 4.12 -2.74
C LEU A 50 10.59 4.83 -2.18
N GLY A 51 9.44 4.55 -2.76
CA GLY A 51 8.12 4.88 -2.24
C GLY A 51 7.56 3.80 -1.31
N PRO A 52 6.25 3.79 -1.08
CA PRO A 52 5.64 2.83 -0.17
C PRO A 52 5.80 1.37 -0.62
N ILE A 53 5.92 0.49 0.37
CA ILE A 53 5.83 -0.96 0.18
C ILE A 53 4.35 -1.34 0.29
N LEU A 54 3.81 -1.98 -0.75
CA LEU A 54 2.43 -2.44 -0.82
C LEU A 54 2.29 -3.87 -0.28
N TRP A 55 1.50 -4.04 0.76
CA TRP A 55 1.12 -5.33 1.37
C TRP A 55 -0.31 -5.70 0.97
N GLN A 56 -0.45 -6.41 -0.15
CA GLN A 56 -1.76 -6.81 -0.67
C GLN A 56 -2.19 -8.16 -0.09
N LEU A 57 -3.24 -8.16 0.73
CA LEU A 57 -3.77 -9.37 1.35
C LEU A 57 -4.59 -10.22 0.36
N ALA A 58 -4.69 -11.51 0.63
CA ALA A 58 -5.58 -12.39 -0.12
C ALA A 58 -7.05 -12.04 0.14
N ALA A 59 -7.91 -12.19 -0.88
CA ALA A 59 -9.35 -11.92 -0.74
C ALA A 59 -10.06 -12.84 0.29
N THR A 60 -9.46 -13.99 0.59
CA THR A 60 -9.94 -14.94 1.60
C THR A 60 -9.48 -14.61 3.02
N LYS A 61 -8.57 -13.64 3.19
CA LYS A 61 -8.08 -13.23 4.51
C LYS A 61 -9.13 -12.39 5.20
N LYS A 62 -9.67 -12.90 6.28
CA LYS A 62 -10.58 -12.15 7.16
C LYS A 62 -9.79 -11.36 8.19
N PHE A 63 -10.37 -10.27 8.67
CA PHE A 63 -9.81 -9.47 9.75
C PHE A 63 -9.84 -10.24 11.06
N ASP A 64 -8.72 -10.22 11.74
CA ASP A 64 -8.51 -10.60 13.13
C ASP A 64 -7.59 -9.56 13.75
N ALA A 65 -8.05 -8.89 14.80
CA ALA A 65 -7.34 -7.75 15.36
C ALA A 65 -5.98 -8.13 15.94
N GLY A 66 -5.88 -9.30 16.59
CA GLY A 66 -4.62 -9.77 17.19
C GLY A 66 -3.59 -10.15 16.14
N ASP A 67 -4.00 -10.89 15.10
CA ASP A 67 -3.15 -11.28 13.98
C ASP A 67 -2.69 -10.05 13.19
N MET A 68 -3.58 -9.08 12.99
CA MET A 68 -3.25 -7.85 12.26
C MET A 68 -2.29 -6.95 13.06
N ALA A 69 -2.52 -6.75 14.36
CA ALA A 69 -1.61 -5.98 15.20
C ALA A 69 -0.19 -6.59 15.19
N ALA A 70 -0.10 -7.92 15.34
CA ALA A 70 1.17 -8.62 15.27
C ALA A 70 1.83 -8.50 13.89
N PHE A 71 1.06 -8.58 12.80
CA PHE A 71 1.59 -8.41 11.44
C PHE A 71 2.13 -7.00 11.19
N LEU A 72 1.39 -5.96 11.60
CA LEU A 72 1.84 -4.57 11.47
C LEU A 72 3.14 -4.32 12.26
N ALA A 73 3.28 -4.94 13.44
CA ALA A 73 4.49 -4.85 14.24
C ALA A 73 5.71 -5.53 13.59
N LEU A 74 5.53 -6.43 12.63
CA LEU A 74 6.62 -7.05 11.86
C LEU A 74 7.15 -6.15 10.73
N MET A 75 6.43 -5.09 10.37
CA MET A 75 6.85 -4.18 9.30
C MET A 75 7.97 -3.26 9.82
N PRO A 76 9.20 -3.34 9.27
CA PRO A 76 10.29 -2.51 9.75
C PRO A 76 10.07 -1.04 9.36
N SER A 77 10.28 -0.13 10.30
CA SER A 77 10.19 1.31 10.04
C SER A 77 11.38 1.86 9.25
N GLU A 78 12.49 1.10 9.21
CA GLU A 78 13.74 1.49 8.57
C GLU A 78 14.48 0.25 8.03
N GLN A 79 15.22 0.44 6.94
CA GLN A 79 16.17 -0.53 6.41
C GLN A 79 17.40 0.20 5.87
N ASP A 80 18.58 -0.18 6.32
CA ASP A 80 19.88 0.39 5.89
C ASP A 80 19.92 1.95 5.97
N GLY A 81 19.37 2.51 7.06
CA GLY A 81 19.27 3.97 7.27
C GLY A 81 18.17 4.67 6.48
N LEU A 82 17.37 3.95 5.70
CA LEU A 82 16.26 4.50 4.92
C LEU A 82 14.93 4.22 5.63
N ARG A 83 14.18 5.30 5.96
CA ARG A 83 12.81 5.18 6.47
C ARG A 83 11.93 4.47 5.44
N LEU A 84 11.18 3.47 5.88
CA LEU A 84 10.23 2.74 5.06
C LEU A 84 8.79 3.26 5.29
N ARG A 85 8.02 3.32 4.20
CA ARG A 85 6.58 3.62 4.22
C ARG A 85 5.82 2.37 3.80
N HIS A 86 4.69 2.12 4.45
CA HIS A 86 3.91 0.90 4.22
C HIS A 86 2.47 1.23 3.87
N ALA A 87 1.93 0.55 2.87
CA ALA A 87 0.53 0.60 2.49
C ALA A 87 -0.06 -0.81 2.49
N ILE A 88 -1.22 -1.00 3.09
CA ILE A 88 -1.91 -2.29 3.19
C ILE A 88 -3.20 -2.27 2.37
N GLU A 89 -3.38 -3.29 1.53
CA GLU A 89 -4.58 -3.46 0.70
C GLU A 89 -5.35 -4.70 1.17
N PRO A 90 -6.33 -4.55 2.06
CA PRO A 90 -7.25 -5.62 2.38
C PRO A 90 -8.26 -5.82 1.23
N ARG A 91 -8.75 -7.07 1.06
CA ARG A 91 -9.65 -7.45 -0.02
C ARG A 91 -10.89 -8.20 0.46
N HIS A 92 -11.17 -8.16 1.77
CA HIS A 92 -12.33 -8.80 2.38
C HIS A 92 -13.12 -7.75 3.16
N GLU A 93 -14.44 -7.83 3.11
CA GLU A 93 -15.38 -6.89 3.77
C GLU A 93 -15.20 -6.79 5.29
N SER A 94 -14.71 -7.86 5.94
CA SER A 94 -14.47 -7.85 7.39
C SER A 94 -13.42 -6.84 7.85
N PHE A 95 -12.67 -6.22 6.94
CA PHE A 95 -11.75 -5.13 7.25
C PHE A 95 -12.43 -3.75 7.33
N ASP A 96 -13.72 -3.66 7.02
CA ASP A 96 -14.53 -2.47 7.32
C ASP A 96 -14.85 -2.44 8.81
N ASP A 97 -13.82 -2.21 9.61
CA ASP A 97 -13.85 -2.27 11.06
C ASP A 97 -13.02 -1.12 11.65
N PRO A 98 -13.60 -0.30 12.54
CA PRO A 98 -12.88 0.78 13.20
C PRO A 98 -11.58 0.35 13.89
N ALA A 99 -11.52 -0.88 14.42
CA ALA A 99 -10.32 -1.41 15.06
C ALA A 99 -9.18 -1.62 14.03
N PHE A 100 -9.49 -2.06 12.81
CA PHE A 100 -8.50 -2.16 11.74
C PHE A 100 -7.89 -0.80 11.41
N PHE A 101 -8.73 0.21 11.21
CA PHE A 101 -8.26 1.56 10.90
C PHE A 101 -7.46 2.19 12.05
N ALA A 102 -7.84 1.91 13.30
CA ALA A 102 -7.09 2.37 14.47
C ALA A 102 -5.69 1.75 14.52
N LEU A 103 -5.57 0.43 14.30
CA LEU A 103 -4.27 -0.27 14.23
C LEU A 103 -3.38 0.30 13.12
N CYS A 104 -3.94 0.57 11.93
CA CYS A 104 -3.19 1.16 10.83
C CYS A 104 -2.71 2.59 11.15
N ARG A 105 -3.54 3.42 11.81
CA ARG A 105 -3.14 4.76 12.26
C ARG A 105 -2.01 4.72 13.27
N GLU A 106 -2.10 3.84 14.26
CA GLU A 106 -1.07 3.65 15.28
C GLU A 106 0.27 3.22 14.67
N ALA A 107 0.21 2.31 13.68
CA ALA A 107 1.39 1.83 12.98
C ALA A 107 1.90 2.80 11.89
N GLY A 108 1.19 3.87 11.55
CA GLY A 108 1.52 4.77 10.44
C GLY A 108 1.46 4.10 9.06
N VAL A 109 0.62 3.08 8.91
CA VAL A 109 0.43 2.32 7.66
C VAL A 109 -0.78 2.86 6.90
N ALA A 110 -0.60 3.21 5.63
CA ALA A 110 -1.70 3.68 4.79
C ALA A 110 -2.63 2.53 4.39
N VAL A 111 -3.93 2.70 4.60
CA VAL A 111 -4.93 1.80 4.00
C VAL A 111 -5.12 2.22 2.55
N VAL A 112 -4.96 1.26 1.64
CA VAL A 112 -5.07 1.50 0.20
C VAL A 112 -6.50 1.77 -0.20
N TYR A 113 -6.73 2.89 -0.89
CA TYR A 113 -7.96 3.11 -1.64
C TYR A 113 -7.92 2.27 -2.91
N ALA A 114 -8.60 1.13 -2.90
CA ALA A 114 -8.67 0.25 -4.05
C ALA A 114 -10.04 0.40 -4.75
N GLU A 115 -10.05 0.96 -5.96
CA GLU A 115 -11.24 1.00 -6.80
C GLU A 115 -11.21 -0.20 -7.74
N ALA A 116 -11.98 -1.23 -7.38
CA ALA A 116 -12.05 -2.50 -8.09
C ALA A 116 -13.47 -3.08 -7.97
N ASP A 117 -13.95 -3.75 -9.02
CA ASP A 117 -15.32 -4.30 -9.06
C ASP A 117 -15.57 -5.42 -8.03
N LYS A 118 -14.52 -6.12 -7.64
CA LYS A 118 -14.62 -7.39 -6.89
C LYS A 118 -14.24 -7.26 -5.41
N TYR A 119 -13.72 -6.12 -4.98
CA TYR A 119 -13.17 -5.96 -3.63
C TYR A 119 -13.77 -4.74 -2.94
N PRO A 120 -13.87 -4.76 -1.59
CA PRO A 120 -14.34 -3.60 -0.86
C PRO A 120 -13.39 -2.42 -1.05
N ARG A 121 -13.96 -1.22 -1.04
CA ARG A 121 -13.24 0.04 -1.13
C ARG A 121 -13.24 0.73 0.22
N PHE A 122 -12.06 1.04 0.72
CA PHE A 122 -11.87 1.76 1.98
C PHE A 122 -11.37 3.18 1.67
N ALA A 123 -12.04 4.19 2.22
CA ALA A 123 -11.70 5.60 2.01
C ALA A 123 -10.89 6.21 3.16
N GLU A 124 -10.70 5.45 4.24
CA GLU A 124 -10.01 5.89 5.45
C GLU A 124 -8.54 6.22 5.19
N GLN A 125 -8.13 7.43 5.57
CA GLN A 125 -6.73 7.85 5.54
C GLN A 125 -6.10 7.56 6.90
N THR A 126 -5.09 6.71 6.94
CA THR A 126 -4.48 6.19 8.17
C THR A 126 -2.99 6.53 8.32
N ALA A 127 -2.38 7.21 7.34
CA ALA A 127 -0.99 7.60 7.35
C ALA A 127 -0.79 9.05 6.89
N ASP A 128 0.45 9.53 6.91
CA ASP A 128 0.87 10.85 6.43
C ASP A 128 0.97 10.95 4.89
N PHE A 129 0.56 9.91 4.18
CA PHE A 129 0.44 9.84 2.72
C PHE A 129 -0.79 9.04 2.32
N ALA A 130 -1.23 9.18 1.09
CA ALA A 130 -2.29 8.38 0.50
C ALA A 130 -1.74 7.38 -0.53
N TYR A 131 -2.39 6.23 -0.65
CA TYR A 131 -2.09 5.23 -1.67
C TYR A 131 -3.38 4.75 -2.33
N ALA A 132 -3.46 4.89 -3.65
CA ALA A 132 -4.64 4.49 -4.41
C ALA A 132 -4.28 3.48 -5.52
N ARG A 133 -5.19 2.57 -5.78
CA ARG A 133 -5.12 1.64 -6.91
C ARG A 133 -6.43 1.65 -7.66
N ILE A 134 -6.41 2.26 -8.83
CA ILE A 134 -7.57 2.37 -9.71
C ILE A 134 -7.47 1.23 -10.73
N GLN A 135 -8.39 0.26 -10.65
CA GLN A 135 -8.31 -1.02 -11.35
C GLN A 135 -9.51 -1.30 -12.26
N THR A 136 -10.31 -0.28 -12.57
CA THR A 136 -11.54 -0.37 -13.35
C THR A 136 -11.41 0.25 -14.74
N ALA A 137 -10.19 0.31 -15.29
CA ALA A 137 -9.94 0.80 -16.63
C ALA A 137 -10.65 -0.07 -17.68
N ARG A 138 -11.23 0.56 -18.69
CA ARG A 138 -11.98 -0.06 -19.79
C ARG A 138 -11.23 0.12 -21.11
N GLU A 139 -11.06 -0.96 -21.86
CA GLU A 139 -10.31 -0.96 -23.13
C GLU A 139 -10.99 -0.11 -24.23
N GLU A 140 -12.31 0.02 -24.18
CA GLU A 140 -13.08 0.80 -25.15
C GLU A 140 -12.95 2.33 -24.98
N LEU A 141 -12.31 2.80 -23.92
CA LEU A 141 -12.06 4.21 -23.65
C LEU A 141 -10.59 4.54 -23.85
N GLU A 142 -10.29 5.59 -24.63
CA GLU A 142 -8.92 6.00 -24.96
C GLU A 142 -8.02 6.18 -23.73
N ALA A 143 -8.54 6.80 -22.65
CA ALA A 143 -7.82 6.98 -21.39
C ALA A 143 -8.16 5.89 -20.35
N GLY A 144 -8.86 4.82 -20.74
CA GLY A 144 -9.33 3.79 -19.82
C GLY A 144 -10.54 4.19 -18.95
N TYR A 145 -10.86 5.48 -18.88
CA TYR A 145 -11.93 6.08 -18.07
C TYR A 145 -12.63 7.18 -18.84
N SER A 146 -13.90 7.46 -18.52
CA SER A 146 -14.59 8.64 -19.01
C SER A 146 -14.01 9.93 -18.39
N ALA A 147 -14.24 11.07 -19.04
CA ALA A 147 -13.80 12.37 -18.52
C ALA A 147 -14.34 12.65 -17.11
N ALA A 148 -15.61 12.34 -16.85
CA ALA A 148 -16.21 12.54 -15.54
C ALA A 148 -15.58 11.65 -14.43
N GLU A 149 -15.18 10.42 -14.79
CA GLU A 149 -14.46 9.55 -13.86
C GLU A 149 -13.04 10.06 -13.58
N LEU A 150 -12.34 10.56 -14.60
CA LEU A 150 -11.03 11.19 -14.43
C LEU A 150 -11.10 12.45 -13.57
N ASP A 151 -12.10 13.31 -13.77
CA ASP A 151 -12.34 14.49 -12.97
C ASP A 151 -12.59 14.12 -11.49
N ARG A 152 -13.46 13.14 -11.24
CA ARG A 152 -13.70 12.60 -9.89
C ARG A 152 -12.43 12.05 -9.22
N LEU A 153 -11.63 11.28 -9.97
CA LEU A 153 -10.36 10.73 -9.45
C LEU A 153 -9.34 11.84 -9.16
N ALA A 154 -9.29 12.86 -10.01
CA ALA A 154 -8.44 14.04 -9.80
C ALA A 154 -8.85 14.82 -8.55
N ASP A 155 -10.15 14.99 -8.30
CA ASP A 155 -10.67 15.65 -7.10
C ASP A 155 -10.35 14.86 -5.83
N LEU A 156 -10.49 13.54 -5.86
CA LEU A 156 -10.06 12.67 -4.77
C LEU A 156 -8.57 12.81 -4.49
N ALA A 157 -7.73 12.77 -5.53
CA ALA A 157 -6.28 12.91 -5.38
C ALA A 157 -5.90 14.28 -4.80
N ARG A 158 -6.56 15.37 -5.24
CA ARG A 158 -6.36 16.72 -4.67
C ARG A 158 -6.73 16.77 -3.19
N GLY A 159 -7.88 16.17 -2.81
CA GLY A 159 -8.29 16.09 -1.40
C GLY A 159 -7.29 15.31 -0.54
N TRP A 160 -6.73 14.21 -1.06
CA TRP A 160 -5.70 13.47 -0.34
C TRP A 160 -4.37 14.23 -0.23
N ALA A 161 -4.04 15.06 -1.21
CA ALA A 161 -2.82 15.87 -1.24
C ALA A 161 -2.90 17.13 -0.35
N GLU A 162 -4.05 17.44 0.23
CA GLU A 162 -4.21 18.59 1.11
C GLU A 162 -3.20 18.56 2.27
N GLY A 163 -2.62 19.71 2.57
CA GLY A 163 -1.56 19.83 3.59
C GLY A 163 -0.19 19.34 3.12
N GLY A 164 0.01 19.13 1.81
CA GLY A 164 1.31 18.73 1.23
C GLY A 164 1.62 17.25 1.38
N ARG A 165 0.61 16.41 1.57
CA ARG A 165 0.79 14.95 1.65
C ARG A 165 1.13 14.35 0.29
N ASP A 166 2.00 13.35 0.29
CA ASP A 166 2.27 12.52 -0.89
C ASP A 166 1.03 11.67 -1.24
N VAL A 167 0.78 11.52 -2.55
CA VAL A 167 -0.26 10.63 -3.09
C VAL A 167 0.38 9.70 -4.12
N PHE A 168 0.22 8.40 -3.94
CA PHE A 168 0.75 7.34 -4.79
C PHE A 168 -0.34 6.58 -5.51
#